data_f893187c77882802504aa03cd0ecc7e4
#
_entry.id   f893187c77882802504aa03cd0ecc7e4
#
_cell.length_a   1.000
_cell.length_b   1.000
_cell.length_c   1.000
_cell.angle_alpha   90.00
_cell.angle_beta   90.00
_cell.angle_gamma   90.00
#
_symmetry.space_group_name_H-M   'P 1'
#
loop_
_entity.id
_entity.type
_entity.pdbx_description
1 polymer ?
#
loop_
_entity_poly.entity_id
_entity_poly.type
_entity_poly.pdbx_seq_one_letter_code
_entity_poly.pdbx_strand_id
1 'polypeptide(L)'
;MKINASEIRVGMLLEYKNDLWQVLKTQHVKPGKGGAFAQVEMKSVGKNTKLNERFRSSETVEKASLEETKFNYLYEDESNYFFMEPKTFEQIEIKKEIVGDKGKLLTENLEVSVSFYNDNPISVELPNQVTCKIESTDVALKGQTVSSSYKPATLDNGLNIQVPPFIDSGDEVIVDTRTLEYIKKI
;
A
#
# COMPACT_ATOMS: atom_id res chain seq x y z
N MET A 1 -10.05 17.08 -11.75
CA MET A 1 -10.10 18.40 -11.04
C MET A 1 -8.80 19.14 -11.30
N LYS A 2 -8.87 20.36 -11.80
CA LYS A 2 -7.68 21.20 -12.05
C LYS A 2 -7.15 21.81 -10.76
N ILE A 3 -5.87 21.66 -10.54
CA ILE A 3 -5.13 22.28 -9.42
C ILE A 3 -3.93 23.06 -9.95
N ASN A 4 -3.42 24.00 -9.19
CA ASN A 4 -2.16 24.65 -9.53
C ASN A 4 -0.96 23.74 -9.23
N ALA A 5 0.10 23.84 -9.99
CA ALA A 5 1.31 23.06 -9.76
C ALA A 5 1.92 23.28 -8.35
N SER A 6 1.68 24.44 -7.75
CA SER A 6 2.06 24.73 -6.35
C SER A 6 1.33 23.89 -5.31
N GLU A 7 0.20 23.29 -5.68
CA GLU A 7 -0.64 22.45 -4.80
C GLU A 7 -0.28 20.96 -4.88
N ILE A 8 0.61 20.56 -5.80
CA ILE A 8 1.04 19.18 -5.96
C ILE A 8 1.71 18.69 -4.66
N ARG A 9 1.34 17.51 -4.22
CA ARG A 9 1.91 16.81 -3.04
C ARG A 9 2.26 15.37 -3.38
N VAL A 10 3.20 14.83 -2.66
CA VAL A 10 3.58 13.40 -2.74
C VAL A 10 2.35 12.52 -2.50
N GLY A 11 2.20 11.48 -3.30
CA GLY A 11 1.08 10.54 -3.26
C GLY A 11 -0.11 10.93 -4.13
N MET A 12 -0.19 12.18 -4.61
CA MET A 12 -1.25 12.59 -5.54
C MET A 12 -1.15 11.85 -6.86
N LEU A 13 -2.30 11.61 -7.47
CA LEU A 13 -2.41 11.07 -8.83
C LEU A 13 -2.76 12.20 -9.79
N LEU A 14 -1.97 12.31 -10.84
CA LEU A 14 -2.10 13.33 -11.87
C LEU A 14 -2.36 12.68 -13.23
N GLU A 15 -3.28 13.27 -13.99
CA GLU A 15 -3.44 12.98 -15.42
C GLU A 15 -2.47 13.86 -16.20
N TYR A 16 -1.51 13.25 -16.89
CA TYR A 16 -0.52 13.97 -17.65
C TYR A 16 -0.06 13.16 -18.87
N LYS A 17 -0.01 13.79 -20.03
CA LYS A 17 0.37 13.12 -21.30
C LYS A 17 -0.41 11.83 -21.59
N ASN A 18 -1.72 11.87 -21.36
CA ASN A 18 -2.65 10.74 -21.54
C ASN A 18 -2.30 9.50 -20.71
N ASP A 19 -1.69 9.69 -19.55
CA ASP A 19 -1.37 8.63 -18.61
C ASP A 19 -1.66 9.07 -17.17
N LEU A 20 -1.78 8.11 -16.27
CA LEU A 20 -1.98 8.35 -14.84
C LEU A 20 -0.64 8.21 -14.11
N TRP A 21 -0.27 9.26 -13.38
CA TRP A 21 1.01 9.38 -12.69
C TRP A 21 0.85 9.58 -11.20
N GLN A 22 1.57 8.78 -10.42
CA GLN A 22 1.67 8.99 -8.98
C GLN A 22 2.89 9.85 -8.66
N VAL A 23 2.68 10.93 -7.90
CA VAL A 23 3.75 11.82 -7.46
C VAL A 23 4.60 11.14 -6.39
N LEU A 24 5.89 10.94 -6.67
CA LEU A 24 6.86 10.36 -5.75
C LEU A 24 7.60 11.42 -4.94
N LYS A 25 7.99 12.52 -5.61
CA LYS A 25 8.67 13.65 -4.99
C LYS A 25 8.20 14.95 -5.63
N THR A 26 8.17 16.00 -4.84
CA THR A 26 7.91 17.37 -5.33
C THR A 26 8.80 18.35 -4.59
N GLN A 27 9.34 19.31 -5.32
CA GLN A 27 10.16 20.38 -4.78
C GLN A 27 9.71 21.71 -5.39
N HIS A 28 9.35 22.66 -4.52
CA HIS A 28 9.01 24.02 -4.93
C HIS A 28 10.26 24.89 -4.89
N VAL A 29 10.59 25.48 -6.01
CA VAL A 29 11.76 26.35 -6.17
C VAL A 29 11.30 27.78 -6.50
N LYS A 30 11.76 28.73 -5.71
CA LYS A 30 11.57 30.16 -5.94
C LYS A 30 12.94 30.80 -6.24
N PRO A 31 13.35 30.89 -7.50
CA PRO A 31 14.59 31.56 -7.83
C PRO A 31 14.49 33.07 -7.54
N GLY A 32 15.59 33.71 -7.20
CA GLY A 32 15.63 35.15 -6.91
C GLY A 32 15.25 36.05 -8.09
N LYS A 33 15.42 35.57 -9.30
CA LYS A 33 14.94 36.18 -10.54
C LYS A 33 14.24 35.10 -11.38
N GLY A 34 12.99 35.34 -11.72
CA GLY A 34 12.16 34.42 -12.49
C GLY A 34 10.95 33.88 -11.73
N GLY A 35 10.04 33.20 -12.42
CA GLY A 35 8.85 32.63 -11.83
C GLY A 35 9.16 31.38 -10.99
N ALA A 36 8.40 31.19 -9.91
CA ALA A 36 8.46 29.98 -9.12
C ALA A 36 8.00 28.75 -9.95
N PHE A 37 8.60 27.60 -9.68
CA PHE A 37 8.26 26.34 -10.35
C PHE A 37 8.25 25.16 -9.36
N ALA A 38 7.50 24.13 -9.72
CA ALA A 38 7.49 22.85 -9.03
C ALA A 38 8.24 21.81 -9.89
N GLN A 39 9.22 21.15 -9.30
CA GLN A 39 9.87 19.99 -9.90
C GLN A 39 9.23 18.75 -9.33
N VAL A 40 8.65 17.92 -10.19
CA VAL A 40 7.85 16.76 -9.80
C VAL A 40 8.44 15.50 -10.39
N GLU A 41 8.82 14.56 -9.53
CA GLU A 41 9.12 13.19 -9.91
C GLU A 41 7.87 12.35 -9.73
N MET A 42 7.46 11.67 -10.76
CA MET A 42 6.26 10.84 -10.76
C MET A 42 6.48 9.52 -11.48
N LYS A 43 5.69 8.53 -11.13
CA LYS A 43 5.72 7.18 -11.70
C LYS A 43 4.40 6.88 -12.37
N SER A 44 4.44 6.34 -13.60
CA SER A 44 3.23 5.85 -14.26
C SER A 44 2.64 4.68 -13.48
N VAL A 45 1.33 4.74 -13.23
CA VAL A 45 0.60 3.69 -12.53
C VAL A 45 0.52 2.40 -13.36
N GLY A 46 0.41 2.52 -14.70
CA GLY A 46 0.24 1.37 -15.59
C GLY A 46 1.52 0.81 -16.20
N LYS A 47 2.55 1.64 -16.37
CA LYS A 47 3.75 1.29 -17.19
C LYS A 47 5.04 1.15 -16.40
N ASN A 48 5.01 1.39 -15.10
CA ASN A 48 6.18 1.33 -14.22
C ASN A 48 7.36 2.26 -14.62
N THR A 49 7.12 3.24 -15.48
CA THR A 49 8.09 4.24 -15.90
C THR A 49 8.09 5.46 -15.00
N LYS A 50 9.25 6.10 -14.85
CA LYS A 50 9.39 7.34 -14.09
C LYS A 50 9.53 8.53 -15.00
N LEU A 51 8.99 9.68 -14.59
CA LEU A 51 9.08 10.94 -15.31
C LEU A 51 9.41 12.06 -14.32
N ASN A 52 10.38 12.88 -14.67
CA ASN A 52 10.65 14.15 -13.98
C ASN A 52 10.14 15.28 -14.87
N GLU A 53 9.22 16.07 -14.33
CA GLU A 53 8.62 17.19 -15.04
C GLU A 53 8.72 18.47 -14.21
N ARG A 54 8.84 19.59 -14.92
CA ARG A 54 8.94 20.91 -14.33
C ARG A 54 7.73 21.74 -14.74
N PHE A 55 6.92 22.09 -13.75
CA PHE A 55 5.72 22.93 -13.93
C PHE A 55 5.97 24.32 -13.38
N ARG A 56 5.51 25.36 -14.06
CA ARG A 56 5.42 26.69 -13.46
C ARG A 56 4.41 26.65 -12.31
N SER A 57 4.67 27.36 -11.21
CA SER A 57 3.79 27.33 -10.02
C SER A 57 2.34 27.73 -10.33
N SER A 58 2.14 28.60 -11.34
CA SER A 58 0.83 29.03 -11.82
C SER A 58 0.21 28.13 -12.89
N GLU A 59 0.96 27.13 -13.39
CA GLU A 59 0.47 26.16 -14.37
C GLU A 59 -0.55 25.24 -13.73
N THR A 60 -1.62 24.92 -14.43
CA THR A 60 -2.65 23.99 -13.95
C THR A 60 -2.36 22.59 -14.43
N VAL A 61 -2.52 21.64 -13.52
CA VAL A 61 -2.43 20.20 -13.78
C VAL A 61 -3.75 19.53 -13.41
N GLU A 62 -4.05 18.42 -14.08
CA GLU A 62 -5.27 17.66 -13.79
C GLU A 62 -4.98 16.63 -12.70
N LYS A 63 -5.61 16.83 -11.53
CA LYS A 63 -5.62 15.83 -10.46
C LYS A 63 -6.69 14.78 -10.77
N ALA A 64 -6.29 13.51 -10.82
CA ALA A 64 -7.20 12.40 -11.04
C ALA A 64 -8.18 12.25 -9.87
N SER A 65 -9.45 12.03 -10.20
CA SER A 65 -10.49 11.66 -9.23
C SER A 65 -10.58 10.14 -9.17
N LEU A 66 -10.48 9.58 -7.97
CA LEU A 66 -10.61 8.16 -7.73
C LEU A 66 -11.93 7.86 -7.05
N GLU A 67 -12.53 6.75 -7.45
CA GLU A 67 -13.65 6.15 -6.75
C GLU A 67 -13.13 5.04 -5.85
N GLU A 68 -13.52 5.07 -4.59
CA GLU A 68 -13.14 4.07 -3.60
C GLU A 68 -14.36 3.22 -3.22
N THR A 69 -14.20 1.92 -3.34
CA THR A 69 -15.26 0.96 -3.01
C THR A 69 -14.71 -0.17 -2.15
N LYS A 70 -15.49 -0.64 -1.21
CA LYS A 70 -15.12 -1.75 -0.33
C LYS A 70 -15.46 -3.08 -0.97
N PHE A 71 -14.52 -4.01 -0.84
CA PHE A 71 -14.61 -5.38 -1.32
C PHE A 71 -14.15 -6.35 -0.24
N ASN A 72 -14.63 -7.59 -0.30
CA ASN A 72 -14.14 -8.69 0.50
C ASN A 72 -13.25 -9.59 -0.35
N TYR A 73 -12.10 -9.98 0.18
CA TYR A 73 -11.22 -10.94 -0.48
C TYR A 73 -11.86 -12.33 -0.51
N LEU A 74 -11.76 -13.00 -1.65
CA LEU A 74 -12.28 -14.36 -1.83
C LEU A 74 -11.15 -15.39 -1.88
N TYR A 75 -10.37 -15.36 -2.96
CA TYR A 75 -9.29 -16.32 -3.25
C TYR A 75 -8.31 -15.72 -4.27
N GLU A 76 -7.27 -16.47 -4.56
CA GLU A 76 -6.26 -16.11 -5.57
C GLU A 76 -6.03 -17.24 -6.58
N ASP A 77 -5.55 -16.86 -7.75
CA ASP A 77 -4.92 -17.76 -8.71
C ASP A 77 -3.43 -17.41 -8.92
N GLU A 78 -2.82 -17.90 -9.99
CA GLU A 78 -1.40 -17.63 -10.25
C GLU A 78 -1.09 -16.14 -10.46
N SER A 79 -2.02 -15.37 -11.02
CA SER A 79 -1.81 -14.00 -11.51
C SER A 79 -2.65 -12.95 -10.81
N ASN A 80 -3.78 -13.33 -10.24
CA ASN A 80 -4.80 -12.42 -9.74
C ASN A 80 -5.27 -12.76 -8.34
N TYR A 81 -5.76 -11.72 -7.65
CA TYR A 81 -6.60 -11.83 -6.46
C TYR A 81 -8.05 -11.54 -6.85
N PHE A 82 -8.98 -12.29 -6.28
CA PHE A 82 -10.41 -12.16 -6.53
C PHE A 82 -11.11 -11.56 -5.32
N PHE A 83 -11.95 -10.58 -5.59
CA PHE A 83 -12.69 -9.83 -4.56
C PHE A 83 -14.16 -9.76 -4.94
N MET A 84 -15.02 -9.60 -3.94
CA MET A 84 -16.47 -9.47 -4.13
C MET A 84 -16.98 -8.23 -3.39
N GLU A 85 -17.79 -7.44 -4.06
CA GLU A 85 -18.50 -6.34 -3.42
C GLU A 85 -19.62 -6.89 -2.53
N PRO A 86 -19.65 -6.55 -1.21
CA PRO A 86 -20.58 -7.17 -0.26
C PRO A 86 -22.05 -6.80 -0.50
N LYS A 87 -22.34 -5.71 -1.22
CA LYS A 87 -23.72 -5.25 -1.48
C LYS A 87 -24.28 -5.79 -2.79
N THR A 88 -23.51 -5.75 -3.85
CA THR A 88 -23.94 -6.14 -5.21
C THR A 88 -23.58 -7.57 -5.56
N PHE A 89 -22.67 -8.20 -4.80
CA PHE A 89 -22.09 -9.52 -5.07
C PHE A 89 -21.32 -9.60 -6.38
N GLU A 90 -20.97 -8.45 -6.96
CA GLU A 90 -20.11 -8.40 -8.14
C GLU A 90 -18.70 -8.82 -7.78
N GLN A 91 -18.12 -9.69 -8.59
CA GLN A 91 -16.76 -10.15 -8.44
C GLN A 91 -15.83 -9.40 -9.39
N ILE A 92 -14.68 -9.03 -8.90
CA ILE A 92 -13.59 -8.42 -9.68
C ILE A 92 -12.31 -9.21 -9.50
N GLU A 93 -11.47 -9.18 -10.52
CA GLU A 93 -10.10 -9.67 -10.46
C GLU A 93 -9.11 -8.50 -10.48
N ILE A 94 -8.09 -8.58 -9.65
CA ILE A 94 -7.03 -7.57 -9.56
C ILE A 94 -5.69 -8.28 -9.67
N LYS A 95 -4.84 -7.81 -10.57
CA LYS A 95 -3.50 -8.39 -10.77
C LYS A 95 -2.67 -8.31 -9.50
N LYS A 96 -1.94 -9.36 -9.20
CA LYS A 96 -1.04 -9.43 -8.04
C LYS A 96 -0.01 -8.31 -7.99
N GLU A 97 0.42 -7.81 -9.16
CA GLU A 97 1.34 -6.67 -9.28
C GLU A 97 0.77 -5.37 -8.69
N ILE A 98 -0.54 -5.16 -8.76
CA ILE A 98 -1.21 -3.98 -8.23
C ILE A 98 -1.23 -4.00 -6.69
N VAL A 99 -1.47 -5.18 -6.11
CA VAL A 99 -1.52 -5.35 -4.65
C VAL A 99 -0.12 -5.40 -4.05
N GLY A 100 0.83 -6.03 -4.75
CA GLY A 100 2.21 -6.21 -4.30
C GLY A 100 2.34 -7.19 -3.12
N ASP A 101 3.39 -7.03 -2.32
CA ASP A 101 3.73 -7.95 -1.21
C ASP A 101 2.66 -8.02 -0.11
N LYS A 102 1.85 -6.99 0.03
CA LYS A 102 0.72 -6.95 0.98
C LYS A 102 -0.36 -7.99 0.66
N GLY A 103 -0.38 -8.51 -0.55
CA GLY A 103 -1.30 -9.58 -0.94
C GLY A 103 -1.19 -10.84 -0.08
N LYS A 104 -0.02 -11.12 0.48
CA LYS A 104 0.19 -12.23 1.43
C LYS A 104 -0.59 -12.09 2.74
N LEU A 105 -1.00 -10.88 3.09
CA LEU A 105 -1.81 -10.59 4.28
C LEU A 105 -3.31 -10.76 4.04
N LEU A 106 -3.73 -11.01 2.80
CA LEU A 106 -5.13 -11.25 2.47
C LEU A 106 -5.59 -12.58 3.07
N THR A 107 -6.70 -12.53 3.78
CA THR A 107 -7.38 -13.70 4.32
C THR A 107 -8.83 -13.70 3.85
N GLU A 108 -9.45 -14.86 3.77
CA GLU A 108 -10.84 -15.02 3.32
C GLU A 108 -11.78 -14.07 4.06
N ASN A 109 -12.61 -13.37 3.30
CA ASN A 109 -13.55 -12.33 3.77
C ASN A 109 -12.92 -11.08 4.37
N LEU A 110 -11.61 -10.86 4.25
CA LEU A 110 -11.00 -9.60 4.68
C LEU A 110 -11.55 -8.45 3.85
N GLU A 111 -12.08 -7.42 4.53
CA GLU A 111 -12.53 -6.18 3.88
C GLU A 111 -11.32 -5.33 3.48
N VAL A 112 -11.29 -4.94 2.21
CA VAL A 112 -10.28 -4.05 1.63
C VAL A 112 -10.95 -2.88 0.94
N SER A 113 -10.23 -1.77 0.76
CA SER A 113 -10.64 -0.65 -0.08
C SER A 113 -9.96 -0.73 -1.43
N VAL A 114 -10.72 -0.72 -2.50
CA VAL A 114 -10.21 -0.70 -3.88
C VAL A 114 -10.47 0.66 -4.49
N SER A 115 -9.42 1.29 -4.99
CA SER A 115 -9.52 2.56 -5.71
C SER A 115 -9.59 2.31 -7.21
N PHE A 116 -10.56 2.95 -7.85
CA PHE A 116 -10.81 2.86 -9.28
C PHE A 116 -10.54 4.20 -9.98
N TYR A 117 -10.00 4.10 -11.16
CA TYR A 117 -9.90 5.20 -12.12
C TYR A 117 -10.46 4.73 -13.46
N ASN A 118 -11.52 5.44 -13.96
CA ASN A 118 -12.25 5.05 -15.16
C ASN A 118 -12.62 3.54 -15.16
N ASP A 119 -13.25 3.09 -14.09
CA ASP A 119 -13.71 1.70 -13.85
C ASP A 119 -12.58 0.65 -13.79
N ASN A 120 -11.32 1.07 -13.81
CA ASN A 120 -10.17 0.18 -13.65
C ASN A 120 -9.62 0.23 -12.22
N PRO A 121 -9.41 -0.92 -11.57
CA PRO A 121 -8.79 -0.96 -10.25
C PRO A 121 -7.32 -0.58 -10.37
N ILE A 122 -6.88 0.37 -9.55
CA ILE A 122 -5.49 0.87 -9.57
C ILE A 122 -4.73 0.63 -8.28
N SER A 123 -5.44 0.47 -7.16
CA SER A 123 -4.81 0.15 -5.87
C SER A 123 -5.77 -0.58 -4.95
N VAL A 124 -5.21 -1.37 -4.06
CA VAL A 124 -5.92 -2.08 -2.99
C VAL A 124 -5.29 -1.69 -1.66
N GLU A 125 -6.10 -1.18 -0.75
CA GLU A 125 -5.67 -0.86 0.61
C GLU A 125 -6.28 -1.83 1.60
N LEU A 126 -5.42 -2.50 2.37
CA LEU A 126 -5.81 -3.38 3.45
C LEU A 126 -6.14 -2.56 4.70
N PRO A 127 -6.92 -3.13 5.65
CA PRO A 127 -7.03 -2.54 6.98
C PRO A 127 -5.64 -2.32 7.60
N ASN A 128 -5.51 -1.31 8.44
CA ASN A 128 -4.22 -1.00 9.08
C ASN A 128 -3.66 -2.16 9.92
N GLN A 129 -4.53 -3.05 10.37
CA GLN A 129 -4.18 -4.17 11.23
C GLN A 129 -4.89 -5.43 10.75
N VAL A 130 -4.15 -6.54 10.75
CA VAL A 130 -4.68 -7.88 10.44
C VAL A 130 -4.22 -8.87 11.49
N THR A 131 -5.02 -9.91 11.69
CA THR A 131 -4.66 -11.05 12.54
C THR A 131 -3.90 -12.07 11.71
N CYS A 132 -2.75 -12.49 12.20
CA CYS A 132 -1.93 -13.54 11.59
C CYS A 132 -1.58 -14.59 12.64
N LYS A 133 -1.36 -15.82 12.18
CA LYS A 133 -0.89 -16.91 13.04
C LYS A 133 0.62 -17.09 12.87
N ILE A 134 1.31 -17.32 13.98
CA ILE A 134 2.73 -17.67 13.97
C ILE A 134 2.86 -19.14 13.55
N GLU A 135 3.46 -19.36 12.39
CA GLU A 135 3.75 -20.72 11.91
C GLU A 135 4.96 -21.30 12.65
N SER A 136 6.05 -20.53 12.73
CA SER A 136 7.27 -20.94 13.42
C SER A 136 8.02 -19.75 14.01
N THR A 137 8.65 -20.00 15.15
CA THR A 137 9.56 -19.05 15.79
C THR A 137 10.50 -19.80 16.72
N ASP A 138 11.62 -19.18 17.08
CA ASP A 138 12.57 -19.77 18.02
C ASP A 138 11.97 -19.81 19.43
N VAL A 139 12.29 -20.88 20.14
CA VAL A 139 11.90 -21.01 21.56
C VAL A 139 12.79 -20.10 22.38
N ALA A 140 12.17 -19.29 23.26
CA ALA A 140 12.92 -18.50 24.23
C ALA A 140 13.61 -19.41 25.23
N LEU A 141 14.93 -19.37 25.30
CA LEU A 141 15.69 -20.14 26.31
C LEU A 141 15.44 -19.56 27.69
N LYS A 142 14.99 -20.43 28.63
CA LYS A 142 14.87 -20.05 30.03
C LYS A 142 16.26 -19.66 30.58
N GLY A 143 16.39 -18.45 31.10
CA GLY A 143 17.61 -17.97 31.76
C GLY A 143 18.47 -17.02 30.94
N GLN A 144 18.13 -16.74 29.68
CA GLN A 144 18.70 -15.55 29.04
C GLN A 144 18.08 -14.32 29.68
N THR A 145 18.89 -13.59 30.41
CA THR A 145 18.56 -12.26 30.93
C THR A 145 17.96 -11.42 29.81
N VAL A 146 16.82 -10.95 30.09
CA VAL A 146 15.96 -10.12 29.29
C VAL A 146 16.72 -8.93 28.67
N SER A 147 17.47 -9.18 27.63
CA SER A 147 17.60 -8.15 26.61
C SER A 147 16.25 -8.14 25.90
N SER A 148 15.60 -6.99 25.85
CA SER A 148 14.34 -6.75 25.17
C SER A 148 14.42 -6.90 23.64
N SER A 149 15.24 -7.82 23.15
CA SER A 149 15.45 -8.06 21.74
C SER A 149 14.37 -8.98 21.19
N TYR A 150 13.72 -8.50 20.18
CA TYR A 150 12.76 -9.30 19.41
C TYR A 150 13.46 -10.47 18.72
N LYS A 151 12.73 -11.52 18.48
CA LYS A 151 13.17 -12.70 17.74
C LYS A 151 12.44 -12.83 16.41
N PRO A 152 13.04 -13.46 15.38
CA PRO A 152 12.36 -13.67 14.11
C PRO A 152 11.24 -14.70 14.27
N ALA A 153 10.15 -14.46 13.56
CA ALA A 153 9.03 -15.39 13.43
C ALA A 153 8.53 -15.42 12.00
N THR A 154 8.08 -16.57 11.55
CA THR A 154 7.43 -16.77 10.26
C THR A 154 5.94 -16.90 10.48
N LEU A 155 5.16 -16.09 9.76
CA LEU A 155 3.70 -16.16 9.74
C LEU A 155 3.22 -17.30 8.83
N ASP A 156 2.00 -17.76 9.02
CA ASP A 156 1.35 -18.79 8.21
C ASP A 156 1.18 -18.41 6.73
N ASN A 157 1.28 -17.12 6.40
CA ASN A 157 1.32 -16.60 5.04
C ASN A 157 2.72 -16.50 4.42
N GLY A 158 3.75 -16.97 5.12
CA GLY A 158 5.15 -16.97 4.67
C GLY A 158 5.93 -15.68 4.91
N LEU A 159 5.32 -14.64 5.45
CA LEU A 159 6.02 -13.41 5.81
C LEU A 159 6.83 -13.57 7.10
N ASN A 160 7.97 -12.90 7.16
CA ASN A 160 8.84 -12.86 8.35
C ASN A 160 8.66 -11.55 9.08
N ILE A 161 8.45 -11.61 10.38
CA ILE A 161 8.35 -10.46 11.27
C ILE A 161 9.21 -10.64 12.52
N GLN A 162 9.43 -9.57 13.24
CA GLN A 162 10.08 -9.61 14.56
C GLN A 162 9.00 -9.60 15.65
N VAL A 163 9.11 -10.52 16.60
CA VAL A 163 8.17 -10.67 17.71
C VAL A 163 8.87 -10.67 19.06
N PRO A 164 8.18 -10.28 20.15
CA PRO A 164 8.72 -10.41 21.50
C PRO A 164 9.09 -11.86 21.86
N PRO A 165 10.03 -12.07 22.81
CA PRO A 165 10.49 -13.40 23.21
C PRO A 165 9.40 -14.35 23.72
N PHE A 166 8.28 -13.82 24.26
CA PHE A 166 7.19 -14.61 24.82
C PHE A 166 6.20 -15.17 23.77
N ILE A 167 6.38 -14.83 22.50
CA ILE A 167 5.55 -15.35 21.42
C ILE A 167 6.02 -16.74 21.03
N ASP A 168 5.07 -17.67 20.90
CA ASP A 168 5.31 -19.06 20.53
C ASP A 168 4.67 -19.41 19.19
N SER A 169 5.13 -20.51 18.59
CA SER A 169 4.48 -21.06 17.40
C SER A 169 3.03 -21.45 17.71
N GLY A 170 2.13 -21.09 16.80
CA GLY A 170 0.68 -21.29 16.98
C GLY A 170 -0.05 -20.12 17.62
N ASP A 171 0.66 -19.13 18.16
CA ASP A 171 0.06 -17.90 18.67
C ASP A 171 -0.57 -17.06 17.55
N GLU A 172 -1.65 -16.39 17.89
CA GLU A 172 -2.28 -15.37 17.02
C GLU A 172 -1.82 -13.98 17.43
N VAL A 173 -1.42 -13.20 16.45
CA VAL A 173 -0.88 -11.86 16.66
C VAL A 173 -1.53 -10.85 15.72
N ILE A 174 -1.59 -9.61 16.16
CA ILE A 174 -1.98 -8.49 15.30
C ILE A 174 -0.72 -7.87 14.71
N VAL A 175 -0.75 -7.67 13.40
CA VAL A 175 0.33 -7.11 12.59
C VAL A 175 -0.16 -5.82 11.92
N ASP A 176 0.67 -4.77 11.95
CA ASP A 176 0.43 -3.55 11.17
C ASP A 176 0.73 -3.85 9.69
N THR A 177 -0.26 -3.65 8.82
CA THR A 177 -0.13 -3.96 7.39
C THR A 177 0.77 -3.00 6.63
N ARG A 178 1.02 -1.80 7.19
CA ARG A 178 1.84 -0.75 6.55
C ARG A 178 3.33 -0.97 6.79
N THR A 179 3.68 -1.39 8.02
CA THR A 179 5.07 -1.58 8.47
C THR A 179 5.48 -3.03 8.56
N LEU A 180 4.52 -3.97 8.54
CA LEU A 180 4.72 -5.41 8.79
C LEU A 180 5.30 -5.69 10.18
N GLU A 181 4.92 -4.88 11.15
CA GLU A 181 5.39 -4.99 12.54
C GLU A 181 4.34 -5.63 13.44
N TYR A 182 4.82 -6.42 14.40
CA TYR A 182 4.01 -6.95 15.48
C TYR A 182 3.43 -5.82 16.33
N ILE A 183 2.14 -5.91 16.65
CA ILE A 183 1.47 -4.97 17.55
C ILE A 183 1.20 -5.62 18.91
N LYS A 184 0.48 -6.74 18.93
CA LYS A 184 0.12 -7.45 20.15
C LYS A 184 -0.28 -8.90 19.87
N LYS A 185 -0.22 -9.72 20.91
CA LYS A 185 -0.82 -11.06 20.96
C LYS A 185 -2.31 -10.98 21.26
N ILE A 186 -3.10 -11.85 20.66
CA ILE A 186 -4.54 -12.01 20.94
C ILE A 186 -4.71 -12.99 22.09
#